data_4e43a792d89e7bde73d50c084b6c683c
#
_entry.id   4e43a792d89e7bde73d50c084b6c683c
#
_cell.length_a   1.000
_cell.length_b   1.000
_cell.length_c   1.000
_cell.angle_alpha   90.00
_cell.angle_beta   90.00
_cell.angle_gamma   90.00
#
_symmetry.space_group_name_H-M   'P 1'
#
loop_
_entity.id
_entity.type
_entity.pdbx_description
1 polymer ?
#
loop_
_entity_poly.entity_id
_entity_poly.type
_entity_poly.pdbx_seq_one_letter_code
_entity_poly.pdbx_strand_id
1 'polypeptide(L)'
;MHRLFLPLSCLALLLGAATLASCDKTPMNGDLDGMWRLTEMHSKPTADAPTYSLQADLRAQRIFWNFQLRLLSIQNHDGLANSETNETVARFEHSGNRLHVTHTYIHHRAEDILITDPATTQLEHVGIRGCSSSFEVKCLTSKRMVLCSERDSLVFRKY
;
A
#
# COMPACT_ATOMS: atom_id res chain seq x y z
N MET A 1 6.13 -56.01 38.52
CA MET A 1 5.20 -54.92 38.03
C MET A 1 5.80 -53.56 38.33
N HIS A 2 6.56 -52.99 37.42
CA HIS A 2 7.11 -51.64 37.56
C HIS A 2 6.11 -50.66 36.95
N ARG A 3 5.45 -49.87 37.79
CA ARG A 3 4.63 -48.76 37.34
C ARG A 3 5.54 -47.58 37.01
N LEU A 4 5.66 -47.25 35.72
CA LEU A 4 6.30 -46.03 35.24
C LEU A 4 5.41 -44.84 35.62
N PHE A 5 5.81 -44.10 36.64
CA PHE A 5 5.25 -42.76 36.92
C PHE A 5 5.98 -41.78 36.00
N LEU A 6 5.38 -41.39 34.88
CA LEU A 6 5.82 -40.20 34.16
C LEU A 6 5.60 -38.99 35.08
N PRO A 7 6.60 -38.17 35.34
CA PRO A 7 6.41 -36.99 36.17
C PRO A 7 5.51 -35.99 35.48
N LEU A 8 4.49 -35.55 36.21
CA LEU A 8 3.47 -34.57 35.77
C LEU A 8 4.09 -33.27 35.22
N SER A 9 5.36 -32.98 35.54
CA SER A 9 6.16 -31.86 35.08
C SER A 9 6.49 -31.90 33.58
N CYS A 10 6.62 -33.09 32.97
CA CYS A 10 6.89 -33.21 31.53
C CYS A 10 5.63 -32.90 30.68
N LEU A 11 4.45 -33.20 31.21
CA LEU A 11 3.20 -32.91 30.52
C LEU A 11 2.90 -31.41 30.48
N ALA A 12 3.25 -30.68 31.55
CA ALA A 12 3.07 -29.22 31.61
C ALA A 12 4.01 -28.46 30.64
N LEU A 13 5.21 -28.97 30.40
CA LEU A 13 6.18 -28.41 29.46
C LEU A 13 5.74 -28.60 27.99
N LEU A 14 5.08 -29.70 27.66
CA LEU A 14 4.56 -29.97 26.31
C LEU A 14 3.33 -29.12 25.96
N LEU A 15 2.47 -28.79 26.93
CA LEU A 15 1.34 -27.88 26.72
C LEU A 15 1.79 -26.42 26.55
N GLY A 16 2.88 -25.98 27.17
CA GLY A 16 3.40 -24.62 27.06
C GLY A 16 4.03 -24.29 25.71
N ALA A 17 4.54 -25.30 25.00
CA ALA A 17 5.18 -25.12 23.70
C ALA A 17 4.18 -24.95 22.52
N ALA A 18 2.92 -25.37 22.70
CA ALA A 18 1.90 -25.29 21.64
C ALA A 18 1.26 -23.90 21.47
N THR A 19 1.48 -22.98 22.40
CA THR A 19 0.85 -21.64 22.37
C THR A 19 1.68 -20.58 21.65
N LEU A 20 2.88 -20.91 21.16
CA LEU A 20 3.74 -19.99 20.41
C LEU A 20 3.62 -20.13 18.88
N ALA A 21 2.69 -20.93 18.39
CA ALA A 21 2.30 -20.90 16.98
C ALA A 21 1.47 -19.63 16.75
N SER A 22 2.14 -18.46 16.73
CA SER A 22 1.61 -17.25 16.14
C SER A 22 1.19 -17.60 14.72
N CYS A 23 -0.09 -17.38 14.39
CA CYS A 23 -0.56 -17.49 13.03
C CYS A 23 0.13 -16.39 12.19
N ASP A 24 1.34 -16.64 11.73
CA ASP A 24 1.97 -15.88 10.66
C ASP A 24 1.17 -16.16 9.37
N LYS A 25 0.05 -15.44 9.23
CA LYS A 25 -0.66 -15.42 7.96
C LYS A 25 0.28 -14.77 6.95
N THR A 26 0.78 -15.58 6.02
CA THR A 26 1.54 -15.06 4.88
C THR A 26 0.75 -13.93 4.24
N PRO A 27 1.33 -12.73 4.08
CA PRO A 27 0.66 -11.61 3.45
C PRO A 27 0.12 -12.00 2.07
N MET A 28 -1.13 -11.65 1.76
CA MET A 28 -1.80 -12.06 0.50
C MET A 28 -1.02 -11.55 -0.73
N ASN A 29 -0.42 -10.37 -0.62
CA ASN A 29 0.29 -9.70 -1.72
C ASN A 29 1.82 -9.67 -1.49
N GLY A 30 2.33 -10.54 -0.60
CA GLY A 30 3.77 -10.61 -0.30
C GLY A 30 4.32 -9.28 0.22
N ASP A 31 5.44 -8.83 -0.36
CA ASP A 31 6.11 -7.60 0.04
C ASP A 31 5.27 -6.33 -0.17
N LEU A 32 4.24 -6.39 -1.02
CA LEU A 32 3.36 -5.24 -1.29
C LEU A 32 2.52 -4.87 -0.06
N ASP A 33 2.03 -5.85 0.71
CA ASP A 33 1.18 -5.60 1.87
C ASP A 33 1.87 -4.71 2.91
N GLY A 34 1.08 -3.82 3.53
CA GLY A 34 1.51 -2.91 4.59
C GLY A 34 1.60 -1.45 4.14
N MET A 35 2.24 -0.63 4.95
CA MET A 35 2.28 0.82 4.82
C MET A 35 3.54 1.28 4.09
N TRP A 36 3.35 2.11 3.06
CA TRP A 36 4.39 2.63 2.20
C TRP A 36 4.33 4.16 2.17
N ARG A 37 5.42 4.82 2.57
CA ARG A 37 5.54 6.27 2.49
C ARG A 37 5.99 6.67 1.09
N LEU A 38 5.23 7.53 0.43
CA LEU A 38 5.62 8.16 -0.82
C LEU A 38 6.73 9.18 -0.55
N THR A 39 7.89 9.01 -1.20
CA THR A 39 9.07 9.84 -0.95
C THR A 39 9.45 10.73 -2.12
N GLU A 40 9.17 10.30 -3.34
CA GLU A 40 9.48 11.07 -4.54
C GLU A 40 8.41 10.81 -5.61
N MET A 41 8.07 11.83 -6.33
CA MET A 41 7.25 11.75 -7.53
C MET A 41 8.00 12.38 -8.70
N HIS A 42 8.16 11.60 -9.76
CA HIS A 42 8.76 12.02 -11.01
C HIS A 42 7.70 11.94 -12.09
N SER A 43 7.64 12.92 -12.97
CA SER A 43 6.64 12.97 -14.03
C SER A 43 7.27 13.24 -15.39
N LYS A 44 6.61 12.78 -16.43
CA LYS A 44 6.89 13.15 -17.81
C LYS A 44 5.99 14.31 -18.24
N PRO A 45 6.47 15.25 -19.06
CA PRO A 45 5.63 16.33 -19.59
C PRO A 45 4.52 15.79 -20.50
N THR A 46 4.79 14.70 -21.24
CA THR A 46 3.84 13.94 -22.05
C THR A 46 4.08 12.44 -21.87
N ALA A 47 3.10 11.61 -22.21
CA ALA A 47 3.24 10.15 -22.13
C ALA A 47 4.43 9.62 -22.97
N ASP A 48 4.66 10.23 -24.14
CA ASP A 48 5.72 9.83 -25.08
C ASP A 48 7.10 10.38 -24.73
N ALA A 49 7.21 11.23 -23.69
CA ALA A 49 8.52 11.74 -23.29
C ALA A 49 9.43 10.59 -22.81
N PRO A 50 10.72 10.59 -23.20
CA PRO A 50 11.61 9.45 -22.94
C PRO A 50 12.00 9.31 -21.47
N THR A 51 11.98 10.39 -20.70
CA THR A 51 12.49 10.41 -19.33
C THR A 51 11.51 11.05 -18.35
N TYR A 52 11.55 10.55 -17.12
CA TYR A 52 10.91 11.20 -15.98
C TYR A 52 11.84 12.25 -15.39
N SER A 53 11.29 13.37 -14.97
CA SER A 53 11.99 14.39 -14.18
C SER A 53 11.38 14.48 -12.79
N LEU A 54 12.17 14.81 -11.77
CA LEU A 54 11.69 15.01 -10.42
C LEU A 54 10.65 16.13 -10.41
N GLN A 55 9.41 15.78 -10.09
CA GLN A 55 8.30 16.72 -9.96
C GLN A 55 8.20 17.22 -8.50
N ALA A 56 8.34 16.31 -7.54
CA ALA A 56 8.26 16.63 -6.13
C ALA A 56 9.16 15.72 -5.27
N ASP A 57 9.93 16.33 -4.37
CA ASP A 57 10.57 15.65 -3.24
C ASP A 57 9.58 15.66 -2.07
N LEU A 58 9.05 14.49 -1.75
CA LEU A 58 8.00 14.30 -0.75
C LEU A 58 8.54 13.71 0.56
N ARG A 59 9.88 13.63 0.72
CA ARG A 59 10.51 13.01 1.90
C ARG A 59 10.17 13.72 3.21
N ALA A 60 9.81 14.98 3.18
CA ALA A 60 9.34 15.71 4.35
C ALA A 60 7.83 15.55 4.61
N GLN A 61 7.06 15.07 3.62
CA GLN A 61 5.61 14.92 3.71
C GLN A 61 5.22 13.54 4.22
N ARG A 62 4.04 13.45 4.83
CA ARG A 62 3.49 12.21 5.39
C ARG A 62 2.36 11.69 4.52
N ILE A 63 2.71 11.27 3.29
CA ILE A 63 1.79 10.64 2.36
C ILE A 63 2.04 9.13 2.39
N PHE A 64 1.01 8.36 2.74
CA PHE A 64 1.10 6.91 2.89
C PHE A 64 0.12 6.19 2.00
N TRP A 65 0.59 5.12 1.37
CA TRP A 65 -0.22 4.11 0.70
C TRP A 65 -0.18 2.84 1.54
N ASN A 66 -1.35 2.38 1.98
CA ASN A 66 -1.47 1.18 2.79
C ASN A 66 -2.22 0.10 2.01
N PHE A 67 -1.52 -1.00 1.70
CA PHE A 67 -2.06 -2.14 0.98
C PHE A 67 -2.45 -3.23 1.96
N GLN A 68 -3.70 -3.68 1.88
CA GLN A 68 -4.21 -4.78 2.70
C GLN A 68 -5.28 -5.56 1.94
N LEU A 69 -5.10 -6.86 1.77
CA LEU A 69 -6.01 -7.73 1.01
C LEU A 69 -6.16 -7.23 -0.44
N ARG A 70 -7.27 -6.56 -0.76
CA ARG A 70 -7.55 -5.94 -2.07
C ARG A 70 -7.90 -4.46 -1.94
N LEU A 71 -7.60 -3.87 -0.79
CA LEU A 71 -7.88 -2.48 -0.48
C LEU A 71 -6.59 -1.69 -0.38
N LEU A 72 -6.61 -0.51 -0.98
CA LEU A 72 -5.58 0.51 -0.88
C LEU A 72 -6.19 1.70 -0.15
N SER A 73 -5.61 2.07 1.00
CA SER A 73 -5.90 3.35 1.66
C SER A 73 -4.74 4.30 1.39
N ILE A 74 -5.04 5.50 0.94
CA ILE A 74 -4.06 6.57 0.72
C ILE A 74 -4.37 7.68 1.70
N GLN A 75 -3.38 8.08 2.50
CA GLN A 75 -3.53 9.09 3.55
C GLN A 75 -2.49 10.19 3.35
N ASN A 76 -2.95 11.43 3.27
CA ASN A 76 -2.10 12.61 3.25
C ASN A 76 -2.28 13.38 4.57
N HIS A 77 -1.39 13.12 5.53
CA HIS A 77 -1.44 13.74 6.86
C HIS A 77 -0.99 15.19 6.88
N ASP A 78 -0.36 15.67 5.81
CA ASP A 78 0.08 17.07 5.67
C ASP A 78 -0.78 17.83 4.65
N GLY A 79 -1.89 17.23 4.21
CA GLY A 79 -2.87 17.88 3.35
C GLY A 79 -3.56 19.06 4.05
N LEU A 80 -4.29 19.83 3.26
CA LEU A 80 -5.07 20.95 3.78
C LEU A 80 -6.07 20.47 4.83
N ALA A 81 -6.16 21.17 5.95
CA ALA A 81 -7.14 20.86 6.98
C ALA A 81 -8.55 20.81 6.39
N ASN A 82 -9.29 19.74 6.69
CA ASN A 82 -10.63 19.47 6.17
C ASN A 82 -10.72 19.23 4.64
N SER A 83 -9.60 18.93 3.97
CA SER A 83 -9.67 18.50 2.58
C SER A 83 -10.21 17.07 2.48
N GLU A 84 -11.23 16.88 1.68
CA GLU A 84 -11.86 15.56 1.44
C GLU A 84 -10.88 14.59 0.77
N THR A 85 -9.85 15.08 0.06
CA THR A 85 -8.84 14.26 -0.61
C THR A 85 -7.68 13.82 0.29
N ASN A 86 -7.70 14.17 1.58
CA ASN A 86 -6.67 13.74 2.52
C ASN A 86 -6.72 12.24 2.82
N GLU A 87 -7.88 11.63 2.63
CA GLU A 87 -8.05 10.19 2.76
C GLU A 87 -8.82 9.64 1.56
N THR A 88 -8.23 8.65 0.92
CA THR A 88 -8.75 8.01 -0.28
C THR A 88 -8.69 6.52 -0.10
N VAL A 89 -9.74 5.82 -0.49
CA VAL A 89 -9.81 4.36 -0.49
C VAL A 89 -9.99 3.87 -1.90
N ALA A 90 -9.30 2.81 -2.28
CA ALA A 90 -9.41 2.22 -3.61
C ALA A 90 -9.35 0.69 -3.53
N ARG A 91 -9.79 0.02 -4.59
CA ARG A 91 -9.49 -1.38 -4.81
C ARG A 91 -8.23 -1.51 -5.64
N PHE A 92 -7.50 -2.60 -5.46
CA PHE A 92 -6.37 -2.89 -6.31
C PHE A 92 -6.29 -4.38 -6.67
N GLU A 93 -5.61 -4.64 -7.77
CA GLU A 93 -5.19 -5.96 -8.21
C GLU A 93 -3.68 -5.92 -8.47
N HIS A 94 -2.96 -6.89 -7.93
CA HIS A 94 -1.52 -7.06 -8.14
C HIS A 94 -1.27 -8.43 -8.77
N SER A 95 -0.63 -8.43 -9.94
CA SER A 95 -0.28 -9.66 -10.66
C SER A 95 1.04 -9.49 -11.40
N GLY A 96 2.02 -10.30 -11.04
CA GLY A 96 3.37 -10.22 -11.58
C GLY A 96 3.99 -8.84 -11.31
N ASN A 97 4.32 -8.11 -12.37
CA ASN A 97 4.87 -6.76 -12.28
C ASN A 97 3.82 -5.66 -12.53
N ARG A 98 2.52 -5.95 -12.41
CA ARG A 98 1.45 -4.98 -12.64
C ARG A 98 0.63 -4.76 -11.38
N LEU A 99 0.42 -3.50 -11.06
CA LEU A 99 -0.50 -3.03 -10.04
C LEU A 99 -1.58 -2.18 -10.72
N HIS A 100 -2.83 -2.58 -10.57
CA HIS A 100 -3.97 -1.87 -11.12
C HIS A 100 -4.85 -1.37 -9.97
N VAL A 101 -5.02 -0.05 -9.89
CA VAL A 101 -5.86 0.62 -8.88
C VAL A 101 -7.17 1.01 -9.55
N THR A 102 -8.28 0.57 -8.97
CA THR A 102 -9.63 0.80 -9.50
C THR A 102 -10.57 1.25 -8.39
N HIS A 103 -11.77 1.69 -8.75
CA HIS A 103 -12.82 2.05 -7.79
C HIS A 103 -12.26 2.95 -6.68
N THR A 104 -11.75 4.11 -7.09
CA THR A 104 -11.18 5.09 -6.17
C THR A 104 -12.30 5.92 -5.54
N TYR A 105 -12.30 6.00 -4.23
CA TYR A 105 -13.28 6.75 -3.44
C TYR A 105 -12.58 7.82 -2.62
N ILE A 106 -13.17 8.99 -2.54
CA ILE A 106 -12.83 9.96 -1.49
C ILE A 106 -13.52 9.49 -0.21
N HIS A 107 -12.72 9.28 0.84
CA HIS A 107 -13.28 8.89 2.13
C HIS A 107 -14.04 10.06 2.75
N HIS A 108 -15.31 9.86 2.99
CA HIS A 108 -16.18 10.85 3.61
C HIS A 108 -16.87 10.27 4.84
N ARG A 109 -17.02 11.08 5.87
CA ARG A 109 -17.51 10.64 7.19
C ARG A 109 -18.88 9.92 7.14
N ALA A 110 -19.74 10.31 6.22
CA ALA A 110 -21.08 9.74 6.10
C ALA A 110 -21.12 8.58 5.08
N GLU A 111 -20.46 8.75 3.94
CA GLU A 111 -20.48 7.78 2.83
C GLU A 111 -19.28 8.07 1.91
N ASP A 112 -18.55 7.01 1.51
CA ASP A 112 -17.47 7.13 0.56
C ASP A 112 -17.98 7.52 -0.83
N ILE A 113 -17.37 8.53 -1.45
CA ILE A 113 -17.78 9.09 -2.74
C ILE A 113 -16.93 8.50 -3.84
N LEU A 114 -17.53 7.68 -4.72
CA LEU A 114 -16.86 7.10 -5.87
C LEU A 114 -16.46 8.19 -6.87
N ILE A 115 -15.19 8.25 -7.24
CA ILE A 115 -14.70 9.09 -8.34
C ILE A 115 -15.01 8.38 -9.66
N THR A 116 -15.78 9.03 -10.51
CA THR A 116 -16.19 8.49 -11.82
C THR A 116 -15.55 9.22 -13.00
N ASP A 117 -15.05 10.44 -12.79
CA ASP A 117 -14.41 11.22 -13.85
C ASP A 117 -12.99 10.71 -14.15
N PRO A 118 -12.73 10.16 -15.33
CA PRO A 118 -11.40 9.69 -15.72
C PRO A 118 -10.39 10.84 -15.94
N ALA A 119 -10.85 12.07 -16.09
CA ALA A 119 -10.00 13.25 -16.27
C ALA A 119 -9.74 14.02 -14.98
N THR A 120 -10.22 13.54 -13.84
CA THR A 120 -10.01 14.23 -12.56
C THR A 120 -8.52 14.34 -12.22
N THR A 121 -8.14 15.48 -11.66
CA THR A 121 -6.77 15.76 -11.18
C THR A 121 -6.69 15.80 -9.66
N GLN A 122 -7.79 15.53 -8.96
CA GLN A 122 -7.92 15.69 -7.50
C GLN A 122 -6.88 14.89 -6.71
N LEU A 123 -6.47 13.72 -7.21
CA LEU A 123 -5.56 12.82 -6.53
C LEU A 123 -4.14 12.78 -7.12
N GLU A 124 -3.81 13.67 -8.07
CA GLU A 124 -2.47 13.72 -8.67
C GLU A 124 -1.38 13.99 -7.61
N HIS A 125 -1.70 14.78 -6.60
CA HIS A 125 -0.78 15.11 -5.51
C HIS A 125 -0.38 13.89 -4.64
N VAL A 126 -1.15 12.82 -4.68
CA VAL A 126 -0.85 11.55 -4.01
C VAL A 126 -0.46 10.43 -4.99
N GLY A 127 -0.32 10.75 -6.28
CA GLY A 127 0.16 9.85 -7.32
C GLY A 127 -0.91 9.06 -8.07
N ILE A 128 -2.19 9.40 -7.92
CA ILE A 128 -3.30 8.78 -8.69
C ILE A 128 -3.78 9.77 -9.75
N ARG A 129 -3.84 9.33 -11.01
CA ARG A 129 -4.42 10.10 -12.12
C ARG A 129 -5.76 9.51 -12.52
N GLY A 130 -6.77 10.38 -12.60
CA GLY A 130 -8.13 9.96 -12.94
C GLY A 130 -8.78 9.11 -11.85
N CYS A 131 -9.78 8.34 -12.23
CA CYS A 131 -10.54 7.46 -11.33
C CYS A 131 -9.93 6.05 -11.21
N SER A 132 -8.94 5.72 -12.06
CA SER A 132 -8.19 4.46 -12.03
C SER A 132 -6.77 4.68 -12.53
N SER A 133 -5.81 3.90 -12.03
CA SER A 133 -4.41 4.01 -12.43
C SER A 133 -3.76 2.64 -12.57
N SER A 134 -2.96 2.48 -13.61
CA SER A 134 -2.19 1.25 -13.85
C SER A 134 -0.71 1.56 -13.74
N PHE A 135 -0.01 0.71 -12.99
CA PHE A 135 1.43 0.85 -12.76
C PHE A 135 2.17 -0.43 -13.12
N GLU A 136 3.34 -0.24 -13.68
CA GLU A 136 4.36 -1.28 -13.71
C GLU A 136 5.17 -1.21 -12.41
N VAL A 137 5.31 -2.35 -11.72
CA VAL A 137 6.11 -2.49 -10.52
C VAL A 137 7.56 -2.68 -10.94
N LYS A 138 8.34 -1.61 -10.95
CA LYS A 138 9.77 -1.63 -11.34
C LYS A 138 10.68 -2.16 -10.25
N CYS A 139 10.27 -1.99 -9.01
CA CYS A 139 11.00 -2.50 -7.84
C CYS A 139 9.98 -2.78 -6.73
N LEU A 140 10.09 -3.94 -6.11
CA LEU A 140 9.35 -4.29 -4.90
C LEU A 140 10.23 -5.16 -4.02
N THR A 141 10.59 -4.64 -2.87
CA THR A 141 11.36 -5.31 -1.84
C THR A 141 10.72 -5.03 -0.48
N SER A 142 11.16 -5.68 0.56
CA SER A 142 10.68 -5.41 1.93
C SER A 142 10.91 -3.97 2.42
N LYS A 143 11.66 -3.12 1.68
CA LYS A 143 12.02 -1.75 2.11
C LYS A 143 11.73 -0.68 1.09
N ARG A 144 11.64 -1.02 -0.20
CA ARG A 144 11.52 -0.06 -1.30
C ARG A 144 10.55 -0.56 -2.35
N MET A 145 9.71 0.35 -2.84
CA MET A 145 8.83 0.12 -3.98
C MET A 145 8.97 1.27 -4.98
N VAL A 146 8.95 0.93 -6.25
CA VAL A 146 8.90 1.90 -7.37
C VAL A 146 7.79 1.47 -8.32
N LEU A 147 6.83 2.35 -8.50
CA LEU A 147 5.69 2.19 -9.39
C LEU A 147 5.82 3.16 -10.56
N CYS A 148 5.67 2.69 -11.79
CA CYS A 148 5.71 3.52 -12.98
C CYS A 148 4.42 3.40 -13.78
N SER A 149 3.80 4.54 -14.08
CA SER A 149 2.72 4.65 -15.06
C SER A 149 3.26 5.24 -16.37
N GLU A 150 2.40 5.52 -17.34
CA GLU A 150 2.78 6.24 -18.57
C GLU A 150 3.37 7.62 -18.28
N ARG A 151 2.87 8.29 -17.25
CA ARG A 151 3.21 9.68 -16.93
C ARG A 151 4.06 9.84 -15.69
N ASP A 152 3.94 8.96 -14.71
CA ASP A 152 4.54 9.15 -13.39
C ASP A 152 5.37 7.96 -12.94
N SER A 153 6.43 8.26 -12.17
CA SER A 153 7.20 7.29 -11.41
C SER A 153 7.17 7.68 -9.95
N LEU A 154 6.65 6.78 -9.13
CA LEU A 154 6.42 6.98 -7.70
C LEU A 154 7.43 6.13 -6.93
N VAL A 155 8.16 6.75 -6.02
CA VAL A 155 9.15 6.07 -5.17
C VAL A 155 8.65 6.03 -3.74
N PHE A 156 8.64 4.83 -3.19
CA PHE A 156 8.17 4.59 -1.83
C PHE A 156 9.24 3.92 -0.96
N ARG A 157 9.13 4.18 0.33
CA ARG A 157 9.83 3.42 1.39
C ARG A 157 8.81 2.75 2.31
N LYS A 158 9.12 1.52 2.71
CA LYS A 158 8.32 0.80 3.71
C LYS A 158 8.37 1.57 5.03
N TYR A 159 7.22 1.71 5.66
CA TYR A 159 7.07 2.39 6.95
C TYR A 159 7.04 1.37 8.09
#